data_9fb43e4cd03a35805b924d15f470b418
#
_entry.id   9fb43e4cd03a35805b924d15f470b418
#
_cell.length_a   1.000
_cell.length_b   1.000
_cell.length_c   1.000
_cell.angle_alpha   90.00
_cell.angle_beta   90.00
_cell.angle_gamma   90.00
#
_symmetry.space_group_name_H-M   'P 1'
#
loop_
_entity.id
_entity.type
_entity.pdbx_description
1 polymer ?
#
loop_
_entity_poly.entity_id
_entity_poly.type
_entity_poly.pdbx_seq_one_letter_code
_entity_poly.pdbx_strand_id
1 'polypeptide(L)'
;MKARLGDAWSFLEAARKELLESRGDPVRVRDAAEKAWNAVVEATDALIYAFTGSRPMSHYERRVALREIERRFEGAKRLGLRDRYMARYKVLHGETFYEGVVDLGEVEVELEKVEEYLKDVELLLKGART
;
A
#
# COMPACT_ATOMS: atom_id res chain seq x y z
N MET A 1 -5.65 -13.55 -7.93
CA MET A 1 -5.59 -12.58 -6.83
C MET A 1 -4.57 -12.93 -5.77
N LYS A 2 -4.39 -14.19 -5.48
CA LYS A 2 -3.31 -14.59 -4.57
C LYS A 2 -1.94 -14.13 -5.06
N ALA A 3 -1.69 -14.21 -6.38
CA ALA A 3 -0.41 -13.80 -6.96
C ALA A 3 -0.15 -12.31 -6.70
N ARG A 4 -1.19 -11.47 -6.89
CA ARG A 4 -1.03 -10.02 -6.70
C ARG A 4 -0.78 -9.66 -5.23
N LEU A 5 -1.44 -10.33 -4.30
CA LEU A 5 -1.18 -10.10 -2.89
C LEU A 5 0.20 -10.61 -2.50
N GLY A 6 0.64 -11.74 -3.07
CA GLY A 6 2.01 -12.23 -2.89
C GLY A 6 3.03 -11.23 -3.38
N ASP A 7 2.75 -10.58 -4.52
CA ASP A 7 3.61 -9.53 -5.05
C ASP A 7 3.68 -8.34 -4.09
N ALA A 8 2.57 -7.99 -3.46
CA ALA A 8 2.57 -6.91 -2.47
C ALA A 8 3.53 -7.20 -1.33
N TRP A 9 3.47 -8.42 -0.77
CA TRP A 9 4.38 -8.81 0.30
C TRP A 9 5.83 -8.83 -0.16
N SER A 10 6.08 -9.27 -1.40
CA SER A 10 7.43 -9.28 -1.97
C SER A 10 7.98 -7.86 -2.11
N PHE A 11 7.16 -6.90 -2.54
CA PHE A 11 7.57 -5.51 -2.60
C PHE A 11 7.91 -4.95 -1.22
N LEU A 12 7.12 -5.29 -0.21
CA LEU A 12 7.40 -4.83 1.15
C LEU A 12 8.72 -5.40 1.68
N GLU A 13 8.96 -6.69 1.45
CA GLU A 13 10.22 -7.30 1.85
C GLU A 13 11.41 -6.64 1.15
N ALA A 14 11.28 -6.36 -0.16
CA ALA A 14 12.31 -5.67 -0.91
C ALA A 14 12.54 -4.26 -0.39
N ALA A 15 11.46 -3.56 -0.01
CA ALA A 15 11.56 -2.22 0.57
C ALA A 15 12.33 -2.25 1.89
N ARG A 16 12.01 -3.21 2.76
CA ARG A 16 12.70 -3.36 4.04
C ARG A 16 14.20 -3.63 3.87
N LYS A 17 14.52 -4.54 2.96
CA LYS A 17 15.92 -4.87 2.68
C LYS A 17 16.66 -3.66 2.14
N GLU A 18 16.06 -2.96 1.18
CA GLU A 18 16.67 -1.75 0.60
C GLU A 18 16.92 -0.70 1.66
N LEU A 19 15.96 -0.48 2.56
CA LEU A 19 16.10 0.52 3.62
C LEU A 19 17.22 0.15 4.58
N LEU A 20 17.30 -1.12 5.00
CA LEU A 20 18.34 -1.59 5.88
C LEU A 20 19.72 -1.42 5.27
N GLU A 21 19.84 -1.69 3.97
CA GLU A 21 21.13 -1.64 3.26
C GLU A 21 21.48 -0.24 2.78
N SER A 22 20.54 0.69 2.87
CA SER A 22 20.73 2.05 2.34
C SER A 22 21.77 2.85 3.07
N ARG A 23 21.91 2.64 4.38
CA ARG A 23 22.78 3.43 5.27
C ARG A 23 22.53 4.94 5.11
N GLY A 24 21.27 5.29 4.86
CA GLY A 24 20.88 6.68 4.70
C GLY A 24 21.15 7.29 3.34
N ASP A 25 21.64 6.51 2.38
CA ASP A 25 21.85 6.99 1.01
C ASP A 25 20.50 7.44 0.44
N PRO A 26 20.37 8.73 0.06
CA PRO A 26 19.08 9.28 -0.40
C PRO A 26 18.46 8.50 -1.57
N VAL A 27 19.25 8.07 -2.53
CA VAL A 27 18.73 7.34 -3.69
C VAL A 27 18.11 6.02 -3.23
N ARG A 28 18.81 5.30 -2.36
CA ARG A 28 18.32 4.00 -1.89
C ARG A 28 17.11 4.13 -0.97
N VAL A 29 17.07 5.18 -0.15
CA VAL A 29 15.90 5.43 0.70
C VAL A 29 14.68 5.74 -0.16
N ARG A 30 14.85 6.56 -1.19
CA ARG A 30 13.76 6.88 -2.12
C ARG A 30 13.27 5.64 -2.85
N ASP A 31 14.19 4.77 -3.27
CA ASP A 31 13.82 3.51 -3.94
C ASP A 31 13.06 2.59 -2.98
N ALA A 32 13.47 2.54 -1.73
CA ALA A 32 12.76 1.75 -0.72
C ALA A 32 11.33 2.27 -0.53
N ALA A 33 11.16 3.58 -0.47
CA ALA A 33 9.84 4.18 -0.32
C ALA A 33 8.93 3.83 -1.51
N GLU A 34 9.47 3.86 -2.72
CA GLU A 34 8.66 3.54 -3.89
C GLU A 34 8.30 2.05 -3.92
N LYS A 35 9.19 1.17 -3.51
CA LYS A 35 8.88 -0.26 -3.39
C LYS A 35 7.76 -0.49 -2.38
N ALA A 36 7.81 0.21 -1.25
CA ALA A 36 6.76 0.11 -0.23
C ALA A 36 5.42 0.64 -0.78
N TRP A 37 5.47 1.72 -1.55
CA TRP A 37 4.26 2.24 -2.21
C TRP A 37 3.71 1.23 -3.22
N ASN A 38 4.58 0.57 -3.98
CA ASN A 38 4.14 -0.47 -4.92
C ASN A 38 3.44 -1.63 -4.19
N ALA A 39 3.88 -1.94 -2.96
CA ALA A 39 3.19 -2.94 -2.15
C ALA A 39 1.75 -2.52 -1.85
N VAL A 40 1.54 -1.26 -1.51
CA VAL A 40 0.21 -0.72 -1.25
C VAL A 40 -0.66 -0.79 -2.50
N VAL A 41 -0.11 -0.41 -3.65
CA VAL A 41 -0.83 -0.45 -4.93
C VAL A 41 -1.27 -1.88 -5.27
N GLU A 42 -0.34 -2.84 -5.16
CA GLU A 42 -0.67 -4.23 -5.47
C GLU A 42 -1.74 -4.80 -4.55
N ALA A 43 -1.64 -4.53 -3.25
CA ALA A 43 -2.65 -5.00 -2.29
C ALA A 43 -4.00 -4.35 -2.56
N THR A 44 -4.01 -3.05 -2.86
CA THR A 44 -5.25 -2.32 -3.15
C THR A 44 -5.91 -2.87 -4.40
N ASP A 45 -5.13 -3.12 -5.45
CA ASP A 45 -5.66 -3.67 -6.70
C ASP A 45 -6.23 -5.08 -6.50
N ALA A 46 -5.58 -5.89 -5.67
CA ALA A 46 -6.10 -7.22 -5.34
C ALA A 46 -7.46 -7.13 -4.65
N LEU A 47 -7.59 -6.20 -3.70
CA LEU A 47 -8.84 -5.99 -2.98
C LEU A 47 -9.94 -5.50 -3.92
N ILE A 48 -9.64 -4.51 -4.73
CA ILE A 48 -10.62 -3.93 -5.66
C ILE A 48 -11.10 -4.99 -6.64
N TYR A 49 -10.19 -5.76 -7.21
CA TYR A 49 -10.57 -6.82 -8.15
C TYR A 49 -11.47 -7.86 -7.49
N ALA A 50 -11.14 -8.26 -6.26
CA ALA A 50 -11.92 -9.27 -5.54
C ALA A 50 -13.35 -8.80 -5.26
N PHE A 51 -13.51 -7.51 -4.96
CA PHE A 51 -14.81 -6.97 -4.57
C PHE A 51 -15.63 -6.44 -5.74
N THR A 52 -15.01 -6.04 -6.84
CA THR A 52 -15.70 -5.38 -7.96
C THR A 52 -15.51 -6.07 -9.30
N GLY A 53 -14.52 -6.94 -9.42
CA GLY A 53 -14.15 -7.57 -10.70
C GLY A 53 -13.44 -6.62 -11.66
N SER A 54 -13.17 -5.40 -11.25
CA SER A 54 -12.54 -4.38 -12.09
C SER A 54 -11.09 -4.13 -11.70
N ARG A 55 -10.30 -3.69 -12.67
CA ARG A 55 -8.91 -3.31 -12.44
C ARG A 55 -8.78 -1.81 -12.62
N PRO A 56 -8.47 -1.08 -11.55
CA PRO A 56 -8.31 0.37 -11.67
C PRO A 56 -7.04 0.71 -12.45
N MET A 57 -7.09 1.80 -13.22
CA MET A 57 -5.99 2.23 -14.06
C MET A 57 -5.31 3.50 -13.55
N SER A 58 -5.78 4.05 -12.44
CA SER A 58 -5.24 5.31 -11.91
C SER A 58 -5.45 5.40 -10.41
N HIS A 59 -4.75 6.32 -9.79
CA HIS A 59 -4.95 6.58 -8.35
C HIS A 59 -6.36 7.08 -8.07
N TYR A 60 -6.89 7.90 -8.97
CA TYR A 60 -8.26 8.38 -8.84
C TYR A 60 -9.25 7.21 -8.84
N GLU A 61 -9.10 6.29 -9.79
CA GLU A 61 -10.00 5.13 -9.87
C GLU A 61 -9.88 4.25 -8.63
N ARG A 62 -8.68 4.10 -8.07
CA ARG A 62 -8.48 3.36 -6.82
C ARG A 62 -9.21 4.02 -5.67
N ARG A 63 -9.12 5.35 -5.55
CA ARG A 63 -9.82 6.07 -4.48
C ARG A 63 -11.33 5.93 -4.59
N VAL A 64 -11.85 6.02 -5.82
CA VAL A 64 -13.29 5.85 -6.05
C VAL A 64 -13.72 4.43 -5.69
N ALA A 65 -12.96 3.43 -6.12
CA ALA A 65 -13.29 2.03 -5.82
C ALA A 65 -13.24 1.76 -4.30
N LEU A 66 -12.23 2.28 -3.61
CA LEU A 66 -12.14 2.11 -2.16
C LEU A 66 -13.32 2.78 -1.46
N ARG A 67 -13.72 3.95 -1.92
CA ARG A 67 -14.90 4.64 -1.37
C ARG A 67 -16.15 3.77 -1.49
N GLU A 68 -16.36 3.15 -2.65
CA GLU A 68 -17.52 2.30 -2.87
C GLU A 68 -17.46 1.03 -2.03
N ILE A 69 -16.29 0.44 -1.87
CA ILE A 69 -16.11 -0.74 -1.02
C ILE A 69 -16.44 -0.38 0.44
N GLU A 70 -15.97 0.76 0.92
CA GLU A 70 -16.26 1.20 2.29
C GLU A 70 -17.75 1.48 2.51
N ARG A 71 -18.43 1.96 1.48
CA ARG A 71 -19.88 2.19 1.58
C ARG A 71 -20.68 0.90 1.66
N ARG A 72 -20.19 -0.17 1.03
CA ARG A 72 -20.91 -1.45 0.98
C ARG A 72 -20.55 -2.40 2.10
N PHE A 73 -19.34 -2.31 2.62
CA PHE A 73 -18.83 -3.28 3.57
C PHE A 73 -18.33 -2.58 4.83
N GLU A 74 -19.07 -2.79 5.93
CA GLU A 74 -18.77 -2.15 7.21
C GLU A 74 -17.35 -2.45 7.70
N GLY A 75 -16.86 -3.68 7.47
CA GLY A 75 -15.51 -4.05 7.85
C GLY A 75 -14.46 -3.21 7.17
N ALA A 76 -14.66 -2.92 5.86
CA ALA A 76 -13.73 -2.07 5.11
C ALA A 76 -13.78 -0.64 5.61
N LYS A 77 -14.98 -0.13 5.90
CA LYS A 77 -15.15 1.21 6.42
C LYS A 77 -14.43 1.40 7.75
N ARG A 78 -14.57 0.43 8.66
CA ARG A 78 -13.91 0.49 9.97
C ARG A 78 -12.40 0.54 9.86
N LEU A 79 -11.83 -0.14 8.87
CA LEU A 79 -10.40 -0.15 8.65
C LEU A 79 -9.87 1.15 8.06
N GLY A 80 -10.74 1.95 7.44
CA GLY A 80 -10.36 3.24 6.88
C GLY A 80 -9.33 3.13 5.76
N LEU A 81 -9.49 2.15 4.89
CA LEU A 81 -8.50 1.83 3.87
C LEU A 81 -8.24 2.99 2.90
N ARG A 82 -9.30 3.72 2.53
CA ARG A 82 -9.16 4.84 1.60
C ARG A 82 -8.23 5.91 2.15
N ASP A 83 -8.42 6.30 3.40
CA ASP A 83 -7.60 7.32 4.03
C ASP A 83 -6.15 6.83 4.19
N ARG A 84 -5.98 5.57 4.54
CA ARG A 84 -4.65 4.96 4.70
C ARG A 84 -3.93 4.88 3.36
N TYR A 85 -4.65 4.54 2.29
CA TYR A 85 -4.10 4.53 0.94
C TYR A 85 -3.59 5.92 0.57
N MET A 86 -4.41 6.94 0.82
CA MET A 86 -4.05 8.32 0.49
C MET A 86 -2.86 8.82 1.29
N ALA A 87 -2.77 8.45 2.57
CA ALA A 87 -1.64 8.84 3.40
C ALA A 87 -0.33 8.22 2.90
N ARG A 88 -0.37 6.94 2.53
CA ARG A 88 0.81 6.27 1.97
C ARG A 88 1.20 6.87 0.63
N TYR A 89 0.22 7.21 -0.19
CA TYR A 89 0.47 7.89 -1.46
C TYR A 89 1.25 9.18 -1.24
N LYS A 90 0.78 10.01 -0.31
CA LYS A 90 1.40 11.31 -0.06
C LYS A 90 2.82 11.17 0.47
N VAL A 91 3.01 10.33 1.49
CA VAL A 91 4.32 10.26 2.16
C VAL A 91 5.33 9.46 1.36
N LEU A 92 4.98 8.26 0.92
CA LEU A 92 5.93 7.38 0.24
C LEU A 92 6.20 7.80 -1.19
N HIS A 93 5.15 7.96 -1.97
CA HIS A 93 5.29 8.27 -3.40
C HIS A 93 5.53 9.76 -3.63
N GLY A 94 4.75 10.61 -2.98
CA GLY A 94 4.82 12.05 -3.21
C GLY A 94 6.03 12.69 -2.57
N GLU A 95 6.17 12.59 -1.27
CA GLU A 95 7.22 13.30 -0.55
C GLU A 95 8.57 12.63 -0.62
N THR A 96 8.65 11.35 -0.24
CA THR A 96 9.95 10.68 -0.19
C THR A 96 10.49 10.38 -1.58
N PHE A 97 9.72 9.67 -2.40
CA PHE A 97 10.22 9.26 -3.72
C PHE A 97 10.31 10.44 -4.68
N TYR A 98 9.22 11.15 -4.86
CA TYR A 98 9.14 12.21 -5.88
C TYR A 98 9.87 13.48 -5.47
N GLU A 99 9.58 13.99 -4.26
CA GLU A 99 10.16 15.26 -3.80
C GLU A 99 11.52 15.10 -3.12
N GLY A 100 11.91 13.87 -2.81
CA GLY A 100 13.21 13.61 -2.22
C GLY A 100 13.33 13.95 -0.75
N VAL A 101 12.22 13.92 -0.02
CA VAL A 101 12.26 14.13 1.44
C VAL A 101 12.77 12.83 2.08
N VAL A 102 14.01 12.85 2.55
CA VAL A 102 14.65 11.66 3.11
C VAL A 102 14.73 11.79 4.63
N ASP A 103 13.80 11.10 5.28
CA ASP A 103 13.72 11.03 6.74
C ASP A 103 13.59 9.55 7.10
N LEU A 104 14.69 8.95 7.57
CA LEU A 104 14.72 7.51 7.84
C LEU A 104 13.67 7.08 8.86
N GLY A 105 13.50 7.84 9.93
CA GLY A 105 12.50 7.52 10.95
C GLY A 105 11.10 7.52 10.39
N GLU A 106 10.80 8.48 9.52
CA GLU A 106 9.50 8.56 8.86
C GLU A 106 9.27 7.37 7.95
N VAL A 107 10.27 7.01 7.15
CA VAL A 107 10.13 5.88 6.23
C VAL A 107 9.97 4.56 7.00
N GLU A 108 10.69 4.38 8.10
CA GLU A 108 10.53 3.19 8.95
C GLU A 108 9.11 3.05 9.47
N VAL A 109 8.53 4.15 9.96
CA VAL A 109 7.13 4.16 10.43
C VAL A 109 6.19 3.83 9.28
N GLU A 110 6.45 4.39 8.09
CA GLU A 110 5.62 4.12 6.92
C GLU A 110 5.66 2.64 6.53
N LEU A 111 6.81 1.99 6.60
CA LEU A 111 6.89 0.56 6.27
C LEU A 111 6.08 -0.28 7.26
N GLU A 112 6.07 0.09 8.54
CA GLU A 112 5.21 -0.58 9.52
C GLU A 112 3.74 -0.43 9.16
N LYS A 113 3.34 0.77 8.74
CA LYS A 113 1.95 1.04 8.34
C LYS A 113 1.57 0.30 7.06
N VAL A 114 2.51 0.14 6.14
CA VAL A 114 2.29 -0.68 4.95
C VAL A 114 2.03 -2.13 5.35
N GLU A 115 2.82 -2.68 6.27
CA GLU A 115 2.60 -4.03 6.75
C GLU A 115 1.19 -4.20 7.33
N GLU A 116 0.77 -3.27 8.17
CA GLU A 116 -0.58 -3.29 8.75
C GLU A 116 -1.66 -3.22 7.66
N TYR A 117 -1.45 -2.38 6.66
CA TYR A 117 -2.38 -2.24 5.54
C TYR A 117 -2.52 -3.57 4.79
N LEU A 118 -1.40 -4.22 4.48
CA LEU A 118 -1.42 -5.52 3.80
C LEU A 118 -2.14 -6.58 4.61
N LYS A 119 -1.90 -6.61 5.92
CA LYS A 119 -2.58 -7.56 6.82
C LYS A 119 -4.08 -7.33 6.83
N ASP A 120 -4.51 -6.07 6.85
CA ASP A 120 -5.93 -5.74 6.88
C ASP A 120 -6.60 -6.06 5.55
N VAL A 121 -5.93 -5.80 4.42
CA VAL A 121 -6.43 -6.22 3.11
C VAL A 121 -6.59 -7.74 3.06
N GLU A 122 -5.59 -8.46 3.56
CA GLU A 122 -5.62 -9.92 3.60
C GLU A 122 -6.81 -10.44 4.41
N LEU A 123 -7.07 -9.79 5.54
CA LEU A 123 -8.20 -10.14 6.39
C LEU A 123 -9.53 -9.97 5.65
N LEU A 124 -9.68 -8.85 4.95
CA LEU A 124 -10.90 -8.61 4.16
C LEU A 124 -11.06 -9.61 3.03
N LEU A 125 -9.96 -9.96 2.36
CA LEU A 125 -10.00 -10.94 1.28
C LEU A 125 -10.43 -12.32 1.79
N LYS A 126 -10.01 -12.72 2.98
CA LYS A 126 -10.43 -13.97 3.59
C LYS A 126 -11.92 -13.94 3.93
N GLY A 127 -12.39 -12.83 4.46
CA GLY A 127 -13.81 -12.66 4.77
C GLY A 127 -14.68 -12.69 3.53
N ALA A 128 -14.21 -12.13 2.42
CA ALA A 128 -14.95 -12.09 1.18
C ALA A 128 -15.16 -13.49 0.57
N ARG A 129 -14.40 -14.48 1.00
CA ARG A 129 -14.51 -15.86 0.49
C ARG A 129 -15.52 -16.71 1.26
N THR A 130 -15.98 -16.21 2.37
CA THR A 130 -16.97 -16.92 3.16
C THR A 130 -18.37 -16.39 2.89
#